data_98df91d87cd3968a59a2708b27798a78
#
_entry.id   98df91d87cd3968a59a2708b27798a78
#
_cell.length_a   1.000
_cell.length_b   1.000
_cell.length_c   1.000
_cell.angle_alpha   90.00
_cell.angle_beta   90.00
_cell.angle_gamma   90.00
#
_symmetry.space_group_name_H-M   'P 1'
#
loop_
_entity.id
_entity.type
_entity.pdbx_description
1 polymer ?
#
loop_
_entity_poly.entity_id
_entity_poly.type
_entity_poly.pdbx_seq_one_letter_code
_entity_poly.pdbx_strand_id
1 'polypeptide(L)'
;NLQFLPGDGLSPFMANIPHAQKIRLISRIIKLPAEYILLDLGAGTSFNTLDFFRLSRHGFVITTPEHPAIMNMMTFLKHLLLRIIEGNFTKNHYIREMLHSMYKTDKQTNIRALQSKIAAINHEAGKTVTELCRKYRPRVVFNMGEHPDEIKISEQINNNLKSILSLEIDYFGFIFNDPAVRQSIKEKTPFIPCYRKNMTTENIERIAERIVKYWNKPIDNSSLRLLNHTRKVYENHNGG
;
A
#
# COMPACT_ATOMS: atom_id res chain seq x y z
N ASN A 1 -3.97 20.20 -14.98
CA ASN A 1 -5.41 20.20 -14.68
C ASN A 1 -5.74 19.01 -13.77
N LEU A 2 -6.15 19.29 -12.52
CA LEU A 2 -6.65 18.26 -11.60
C LEU A 2 -8.15 18.06 -11.85
N GLN A 3 -8.59 16.82 -12.03
CA GLN A 3 -9.99 16.45 -12.11
C GLN A 3 -10.33 15.59 -10.88
N PHE A 4 -11.47 15.80 -10.30
CA PHE A 4 -11.94 15.06 -9.14
C PHE A 4 -13.24 14.32 -9.49
N LEU A 5 -13.25 13.01 -9.26
CA LEU A 5 -14.43 12.18 -9.36
C LEU A 5 -14.86 11.76 -7.95
N PRO A 6 -15.93 12.34 -7.38
CA PRO A 6 -16.35 11.99 -6.04
C PRO A 6 -16.84 10.54 -5.99
N GLY A 7 -16.46 9.82 -4.93
CA GLY A 7 -17.14 8.60 -4.54
C GLY A 7 -18.53 8.97 -4.01
N ASP A 8 -19.53 8.17 -4.31
CA ASP A 8 -20.90 8.43 -3.83
C ASP A 8 -20.98 8.09 -2.33
N GLY A 9 -20.77 9.11 -1.49
CA GLY A 9 -20.91 9.02 -0.03
C GLY A 9 -22.35 9.19 0.47
N LEU A 10 -23.31 9.44 -0.44
CA LEU A 10 -24.70 9.76 -0.06
C LEU A 10 -25.63 8.54 -0.11
N SER A 11 -25.26 7.47 -0.80
CA SER A 11 -26.06 6.27 -0.90
C SER A 11 -25.69 5.26 0.19
N PRO A 12 -26.58 4.91 1.11
CA PRO A 12 -26.35 3.84 2.05
C PRO A 12 -26.12 2.52 1.28
N PHE A 13 -25.25 1.65 1.81
CA PHE A 13 -24.89 0.34 1.22
C PHE A 13 -23.92 0.33 0.03
N MET A 14 -23.37 1.47 -0.41
CA MET A 14 -22.34 1.50 -1.46
C MET A 14 -20.99 0.87 -1.04
N ALA A 15 -20.82 0.54 0.23
CA ALA A 15 -19.66 -0.20 0.72
C ALA A 15 -19.45 -1.57 0.03
N ASN A 16 -20.53 -2.16 -0.50
CA ASN A 16 -20.52 -3.45 -1.19
C ASN A 16 -20.96 -3.31 -2.64
N ILE A 17 -20.06 -2.84 -3.50
CA ILE A 17 -20.33 -2.75 -4.93
C ILE A 17 -20.49 -4.18 -5.49
N PRO A 18 -21.61 -4.50 -6.15
CA PRO A 18 -21.81 -5.79 -6.81
C PRO A 18 -20.69 -6.08 -7.82
N HIS A 19 -20.27 -7.35 -7.92
CA HIS A 19 -19.11 -7.75 -8.73
C HIS A 19 -19.17 -7.23 -10.18
N ALA A 20 -20.32 -7.34 -10.85
CA ALA A 20 -20.49 -6.87 -12.22
C ALA A 20 -20.32 -5.34 -12.35
N GLN A 21 -20.83 -4.57 -11.39
CA GLN A 21 -20.68 -3.12 -11.38
C GLN A 21 -19.22 -2.73 -11.11
N LYS A 22 -18.55 -3.44 -10.20
CA LYS A 22 -17.13 -3.23 -9.91
C LYS A 22 -16.26 -3.44 -11.14
N ILE A 23 -16.46 -4.52 -11.90
CA ILE A 23 -15.72 -4.77 -13.14
C ILE A 23 -15.96 -3.64 -14.16
N ARG A 24 -17.22 -3.19 -14.33
CA ARG A 24 -17.54 -2.07 -15.22
C ARG A 24 -16.85 -0.78 -14.77
N LEU A 25 -16.85 -0.49 -13.48
CA LEU A 25 -16.17 0.71 -12.91
C LEU A 25 -14.67 0.65 -13.16
N ILE A 26 -14.02 -0.47 -12.86
CA ILE A 26 -12.60 -0.69 -13.12
C ILE A 26 -12.28 -0.48 -14.60
N SER A 27 -13.06 -1.08 -15.50
CA SER A 27 -12.87 -0.93 -16.94
C SER A 27 -13.02 0.52 -17.43
N ARG A 28 -13.87 1.33 -16.79
CA ARG A 28 -14.01 2.75 -17.10
C ARG A 28 -12.85 3.58 -16.56
N ILE A 29 -12.41 3.30 -15.32
CA ILE A 29 -11.27 4.00 -14.69
C ILE A 29 -10.01 3.83 -15.55
N ILE A 30 -9.69 2.61 -15.99
CA ILE A 30 -8.49 2.34 -16.79
C ILE A 30 -8.51 3.07 -18.15
N LYS A 31 -9.70 3.42 -18.66
CA LYS A 31 -9.88 4.11 -19.94
C LYS A 31 -9.94 5.64 -19.81
N LEU A 32 -9.83 6.19 -18.61
CA LEU A 32 -9.83 7.64 -18.44
C LEU A 32 -8.61 8.25 -19.15
N PRO A 33 -8.78 9.38 -19.86
CA PRO A 33 -7.70 10.08 -20.55
C PRO A 33 -6.87 10.90 -19.54
N ALA A 34 -6.21 10.23 -18.61
CA ALA A 34 -5.40 10.84 -17.59
C ALA A 34 -4.03 10.16 -17.52
N GLU A 35 -2.96 10.95 -17.37
CA GLU A 35 -1.61 10.45 -17.20
C GLU A 35 -1.43 9.74 -15.86
N TYR A 36 -2.06 10.27 -14.81
CA TYR A 36 -2.07 9.70 -13.48
C TYR A 36 -3.50 9.59 -12.96
N ILE A 37 -3.85 8.45 -12.40
CA ILE A 37 -5.14 8.20 -11.74
C ILE A 37 -4.85 7.80 -10.30
N LEU A 38 -5.30 8.63 -9.34
CA LEU A 38 -5.21 8.36 -7.92
C LEU A 38 -6.55 7.82 -7.42
N LEU A 39 -6.54 6.61 -6.88
CA LEU A 39 -7.69 6.00 -6.23
C LEU A 39 -7.51 6.17 -4.71
N ASP A 40 -8.32 7.04 -4.11
CA ASP A 40 -8.40 7.16 -2.65
C ASP A 40 -9.26 6.03 -2.11
N LEU A 41 -8.61 5.06 -1.48
CA LEU A 41 -9.25 3.86 -0.96
C LEU A 41 -9.41 3.97 0.54
N GLY A 42 -10.60 3.64 1.03
CA GLY A 42 -10.86 3.57 2.46
C GLY A 42 -9.95 2.55 3.17
N ALA A 43 -9.68 2.79 4.44
CA ALA A 43 -8.92 1.88 5.28
C ALA A 43 -9.61 0.51 5.41
N GLY A 44 -8.82 -0.52 5.71
CA GLY A 44 -9.30 -1.87 5.97
C GLY A 44 -9.11 -2.84 4.81
N THR A 45 -9.64 -4.06 5.00
CA THR A 45 -9.42 -5.22 4.15
C THR A 45 -10.68 -5.69 3.43
N SER A 46 -11.60 -4.76 3.14
CA SER A 46 -12.79 -5.11 2.37
C SER A 46 -12.43 -5.65 0.99
N PHE A 47 -13.24 -6.53 0.42
CA PHE A 47 -13.00 -7.04 -0.92
C PHE A 47 -12.92 -5.92 -1.96
N ASN A 48 -13.67 -4.85 -1.80
CA ASN A 48 -13.60 -3.71 -2.71
C ASN A 48 -12.25 -2.99 -2.59
N THR A 49 -11.80 -2.68 -1.38
CA THR A 49 -10.47 -2.07 -1.14
C THR A 49 -9.36 -2.91 -1.76
N LEU A 50 -9.35 -4.22 -1.50
CA LEU A 50 -8.34 -5.14 -2.04
C LEU A 50 -8.41 -5.24 -3.57
N ASP A 51 -9.62 -5.30 -4.15
CA ASP A 51 -9.80 -5.41 -5.59
C ASP A 51 -9.39 -4.15 -6.34
N PHE A 52 -9.62 -2.95 -5.79
CA PHE A 52 -9.11 -1.70 -6.37
C PHE A 52 -7.60 -1.52 -6.15
N PHE A 53 -7.09 -1.87 -4.98
CA PHE A 53 -5.66 -1.76 -4.69
C PHE A 53 -4.80 -2.62 -5.64
N ARG A 54 -5.24 -3.84 -5.93
CA ARG A 54 -4.51 -4.77 -6.83
C ARG A 54 -4.48 -4.35 -8.31
N LEU A 55 -5.18 -3.28 -8.71
CA LEU A 55 -5.07 -2.72 -10.06
C LEU A 55 -3.67 -2.20 -10.33
N SER A 56 -2.97 -1.75 -9.31
CA SER A 56 -1.56 -1.40 -9.37
C SER A 56 -0.69 -2.45 -8.68
N ARG A 57 0.44 -2.80 -9.30
CA ARG A 57 1.47 -3.63 -8.65
C ARG A 57 2.28 -2.86 -7.62
N HIS A 58 2.22 -1.54 -7.66
CA HIS A 58 2.97 -0.59 -6.86
C HIS A 58 2.04 0.35 -6.07
N GLY A 59 0.87 -0.17 -5.64
CA GLY A 59 -0.06 0.60 -4.83
C GLY A 59 0.60 1.15 -3.56
N PHE A 60 0.17 2.33 -3.11
CA PHE A 60 0.66 2.95 -1.89
C PHE A 60 -0.08 2.43 -0.66
N VAL A 61 0.69 2.05 0.36
CA VAL A 61 0.19 1.83 1.71
C VAL A 61 0.72 2.96 2.58
N ILE A 62 -0.19 3.76 3.11
CA ILE A 62 0.13 4.84 4.04
C ILE A 62 -0.10 4.32 5.45
N THR A 63 0.91 4.40 6.29
CA THR A 63 0.88 3.94 7.68
C THR A 63 1.64 4.92 8.56
N THR A 64 1.41 4.87 9.85
CA THR A 64 2.26 5.57 10.81
C THR A 64 3.37 4.63 11.29
N PRO A 65 4.47 5.12 11.88
CA PRO A 65 5.54 4.26 12.38
C PRO A 65 5.19 3.49 13.67
N GLU A 66 4.00 3.70 14.25
CA GLU A 66 3.60 3.02 15.45
C GLU A 66 3.27 1.54 15.23
N HIS A 67 3.58 0.72 16.23
CA HIS A 67 3.41 -0.74 16.18
C HIS A 67 1.99 -1.20 15.77
N PRO A 68 0.88 -0.64 16.28
CA PRO A 68 -0.46 -1.06 15.86
C PRO A 68 -0.74 -0.79 14.38
N ALA A 69 -0.28 0.35 13.85
CA ALA A 69 -0.44 0.71 12.45
C ALA A 69 0.36 -0.22 11.53
N ILE A 70 1.60 -0.55 11.93
CA ILE A 70 2.44 -1.53 11.24
C ILE A 70 1.77 -2.91 11.21
N MET A 71 1.17 -3.37 12.30
CA MET A 71 0.45 -4.65 12.34
C MET A 71 -0.78 -4.64 11.42
N ASN A 72 -1.51 -3.52 11.35
CA ASN A 72 -2.62 -3.35 10.42
C ASN A 72 -2.15 -3.39 8.96
N MET A 73 -1.04 -2.72 8.64
CA MET A 73 -0.40 -2.78 7.33
C MET A 73 -0.03 -4.23 6.97
N MET A 74 0.60 -4.97 7.87
CA MET A 74 0.97 -6.38 7.65
C MET A 74 -0.26 -7.26 7.38
N THR A 75 -1.34 -7.03 8.12
CA THR A 75 -2.63 -7.71 7.93
C THR A 75 -3.23 -7.38 6.56
N PHE A 76 -3.20 -6.11 6.17
CA PHE A 76 -3.64 -5.68 4.84
C PHE A 76 -2.86 -6.37 3.72
N LEU A 77 -1.52 -6.38 3.79
CA LEU A 77 -0.66 -7.01 2.80
C LEU A 77 -0.88 -8.53 2.70
N LYS A 78 -1.11 -9.19 3.85
CA LYS A 78 -1.50 -10.60 3.89
C LYS A 78 -2.81 -10.85 3.12
N HIS A 79 -3.87 -10.10 3.43
CA HIS A 79 -5.16 -10.25 2.76
C HIS A 79 -5.10 -9.88 1.29
N LEU A 80 -4.29 -8.89 0.92
CA LEU A 80 -4.04 -8.54 -0.48
C LEU A 80 -3.45 -9.74 -1.25
N LEU A 81 -2.41 -10.38 -0.72
CA LEU A 81 -1.80 -11.55 -1.35
C LEU A 81 -2.76 -12.73 -1.46
N LEU A 82 -3.50 -13.03 -0.41
CA LEU A 82 -4.54 -14.07 -0.45
C LEU A 82 -5.57 -13.78 -1.55
N ARG A 83 -6.02 -12.52 -1.67
CA ARG A 83 -6.98 -12.09 -2.70
C ARG A 83 -6.41 -12.18 -4.12
N ILE A 84 -5.13 -11.88 -4.29
CA ILE A 84 -4.42 -12.03 -5.57
C ILE A 84 -4.32 -13.50 -5.96
N ILE A 85 -3.94 -14.37 -5.02
CA ILE A 85 -3.83 -15.82 -5.24
C ILE A 85 -5.21 -16.39 -5.58
N GLU A 86 -6.24 -16.09 -4.78
CA GLU A 86 -7.61 -16.53 -5.04
C GLU A 86 -8.11 -16.17 -6.45
N GLY A 87 -7.84 -14.94 -6.88
CA GLY A 87 -8.23 -14.45 -8.21
C GLY A 87 -7.56 -15.20 -9.37
N ASN A 88 -6.39 -15.82 -9.15
CA ASN A 88 -5.68 -16.60 -10.16
C ASN A 88 -6.09 -18.08 -10.19
N PHE A 89 -6.66 -18.60 -9.11
CA PHE A 89 -7.08 -20.00 -9.00
C PHE A 89 -8.59 -20.18 -8.94
N THR A 90 -9.36 -19.34 -9.64
CA THR A 90 -10.84 -19.36 -9.61
C THR A 90 -11.45 -20.68 -10.02
N LYS A 91 -10.80 -21.45 -10.91
CA LYS A 91 -11.24 -22.77 -11.40
C LYS A 91 -10.71 -23.93 -10.55
N ASN A 92 -9.81 -23.71 -9.61
CA ASN A 92 -9.24 -24.76 -8.79
C ASN A 92 -9.92 -24.81 -7.42
N HIS A 93 -10.88 -25.71 -7.28
CA HIS A 93 -11.70 -25.87 -6.07
C HIS A 93 -10.85 -26.15 -4.83
N TYR A 94 -9.87 -27.03 -4.93
CA TYR A 94 -9.02 -27.43 -3.80
C TYR A 94 -8.19 -26.25 -3.25
N ILE A 95 -7.54 -25.47 -4.14
CA ILE A 95 -6.78 -24.28 -3.72
C ILE A 95 -7.71 -23.24 -3.09
N ARG A 96 -8.92 -23.07 -3.64
CA ARG A 96 -9.91 -22.15 -3.08
C ARG A 96 -10.37 -22.55 -1.70
N GLU A 97 -10.66 -23.83 -1.45
CA GLU A 97 -11.03 -24.32 -0.12
C GLU A 97 -9.89 -24.10 0.88
N MET A 98 -8.65 -24.39 0.48
CA MET A 98 -7.47 -24.10 1.30
C MET A 98 -7.37 -22.62 1.67
N LEU A 99 -7.55 -21.72 0.72
CA LEU A 99 -7.56 -20.26 0.97
C LEU A 99 -8.71 -19.87 1.89
N HIS A 100 -9.92 -20.39 1.68
CA HIS A 100 -11.09 -20.13 2.53
C HIS A 100 -10.89 -20.59 3.97
N SER A 101 -10.23 -21.74 4.17
CA SER A 101 -9.89 -22.21 5.52
C SER A 101 -8.93 -21.25 6.22
N MET A 102 -8.00 -20.65 5.47
CA MET A 102 -7.03 -19.69 5.99
C MET A 102 -7.66 -18.33 6.35
N TYR A 103 -8.68 -17.87 5.62
CA TYR A 103 -9.45 -16.69 6.02
C TYR A 103 -10.18 -16.86 7.35
N LYS A 104 -10.62 -18.10 7.67
CA LYS A 104 -11.35 -18.40 8.90
C LYS A 104 -10.43 -18.55 10.13
N THR A 105 -9.21 -19.03 9.93
CA THR A 105 -8.26 -19.34 11.02
C THR A 105 -7.28 -18.22 11.34
N ASP A 106 -7.55 -17.05 10.98
CA ASP A 106 -6.88 -15.73 10.95
C ASP A 106 -5.56 -15.49 11.74
N LYS A 107 -5.25 -16.23 12.79
CA LYS A 107 -4.16 -15.87 13.71
C LYS A 107 -2.74 -16.27 13.26
N GLN A 108 -2.56 -17.15 12.29
CA GLN A 108 -1.22 -17.65 11.91
C GLN A 108 -1.03 -17.93 10.40
N THR A 109 -1.77 -17.24 9.53
CA THR A 109 -1.63 -17.49 8.10
C THR A 109 -0.27 -17.04 7.59
N ASN A 110 0.58 -18.00 7.28
CA ASN A 110 1.88 -17.82 6.66
C ASN A 110 1.75 -18.13 5.16
N ILE A 111 1.87 -17.11 4.30
CA ILE A 111 1.80 -17.26 2.84
C ILE A 111 2.91 -18.18 2.33
N ARG A 112 4.09 -18.16 2.94
CA ARG A 112 5.18 -19.07 2.59
C ARG A 112 4.84 -20.52 2.86
N ALA A 113 4.16 -20.82 3.98
CA ALA A 113 3.65 -22.16 4.27
C ALA A 113 2.54 -22.58 3.27
N LEU A 114 1.69 -21.64 2.87
CA LEU A 114 0.69 -21.87 1.81
C LEU A 114 1.36 -22.21 0.48
N GLN A 115 2.38 -21.47 0.07
CA GLN A 115 3.15 -21.76 -1.14
C GLN A 115 3.70 -23.18 -1.14
N SER A 116 4.32 -23.61 -0.01
CA SER A 116 4.86 -24.96 0.14
C SER A 116 3.78 -26.03 0.05
N LYS A 117 2.62 -25.83 0.67
CA LYS A 117 1.48 -26.76 0.60
C LYS A 117 0.92 -26.88 -0.82
N ILE A 118 0.75 -25.75 -1.52
CA ILE A 118 0.29 -25.76 -2.91
C ILE A 118 1.31 -26.44 -3.81
N ALA A 119 2.62 -26.16 -3.63
CA ALA A 119 3.70 -26.77 -4.41
C ALA A 119 3.81 -28.29 -4.22
N ALA A 120 3.52 -28.79 -3.02
CA ALA A 120 3.50 -30.22 -2.72
C ALA A 120 2.39 -30.97 -3.48
N ILE A 121 1.28 -30.28 -3.79
CA ILE A 121 0.15 -30.87 -4.53
C ILE A 121 0.30 -30.66 -6.03
N ASN A 122 0.69 -29.46 -6.43
CA ASN A 122 0.91 -29.09 -7.82
C ASN A 122 2.07 -28.10 -7.90
N HIS A 123 3.19 -28.58 -8.44
CA HIS A 123 4.44 -27.83 -8.55
C HIS A 123 4.28 -26.54 -9.38
N GLU A 124 3.56 -26.59 -10.49
CA GLU A 124 3.32 -25.42 -11.36
C GLU A 124 2.42 -24.38 -10.65
N ALA A 125 1.42 -24.82 -9.90
CA ALA A 125 0.63 -23.93 -9.08
C ALA A 125 1.47 -23.25 -7.99
N GLY A 126 2.39 -23.96 -7.36
CA GLY A 126 3.36 -23.41 -6.41
C GLY A 126 4.28 -22.36 -7.01
N LYS A 127 4.80 -22.59 -8.23
CA LYS A 127 5.57 -21.60 -8.99
C LYS A 127 4.72 -20.34 -9.28
N THR A 128 3.49 -20.53 -9.75
CA THR A 128 2.56 -19.43 -10.02
C THR A 128 2.35 -18.56 -8.79
N VAL A 129 2.12 -19.15 -7.61
CA VAL A 129 1.97 -18.38 -6.35
C VAL A 129 3.24 -17.59 -6.04
N THR A 130 4.41 -18.18 -6.22
CA THR A 130 5.69 -17.51 -5.99
C THR A 130 5.86 -16.29 -6.93
N GLU A 131 5.55 -16.45 -8.19
CA GLU A 131 5.61 -15.38 -9.19
C GLU A 131 4.61 -14.25 -8.88
N LEU A 132 3.38 -14.61 -8.45
CA LEU A 132 2.39 -13.63 -8.04
C LEU A 132 2.89 -12.77 -6.86
N CYS A 133 3.48 -13.38 -5.83
CA CYS A 133 4.04 -12.65 -4.70
C CYS A 133 5.19 -11.71 -5.14
N ARG A 134 6.07 -12.17 -6.04
CA ARG A 134 7.18 -11.34 -6.55
C ARG A 134 6.74 -10.20 -7.46
N LYS A 135 5.63 -10.39 -8.16
CA LYS A 135 5.08 -9.41 -9.12
C LYS A 135 4.55 -8.16 -8.45
N TYR A 136 4.06 -8.28 -7.22
CA TYR A 136 3.54 -7.16 -6.45
C TYR A 136 4.62 -6.61 -5.53
N ARG A 137 4.86 -5.31 -5.62
CA ARG A 137 5.83 -4.59 -4.80
C ARG A 137 5.19 -3.28 -4.29
N PRO A 138 4.31 -3.38 -3.29
CA PRO A 138 3.67 -2.23 -2.69
C PRO A 138 4.68 -1.22 -2.17
N ARG A 139 4.28 0.04 -2.14
CA ARG A 139 5.10 1.16 -1.66
C ARG A 139 4.57 1.67 -0.35
N VAL A 140 5.45 1.83 0.62
CA VAL A 140 5.10 2.29 1.96
C VAL A 140 5.51 3.75 2.11
N VAL A 141 4.56 4.55 2.59
CA VAL A 141 4.78 5.91 3.06
C VAL A 141 4.47 5.93 4.56
N PHE A 142 5.47 6.29 5.35
CA PHE A 142 5.25 6.61 6.76
C PHE A 142 4.68 8.03 6.86
N ASN A 143 3.57 8.17 7.55
CA ASN A 143 2.90 9.44 7.77
C ASN A 143 2.87 9.75 9.25
N MET A 144 2.85 11.05 9.60
CA MET A 144 2.80 11.52 10.98
C MET A 144 3.97 11.05 11.85
N GLY A 145 5.16 10.88 11.26
CA GLY A 145 6.36 10.55 12.02
C GLY A 145 6.92 11.77 12.76
N GLU A 146 7.59 11.52 13.88
CA GLU A 146 8.16 12.57 14.72
C GLU A 146 9.68 12.69 14.52
N HIS A 147 10.36 11.57 14.24
CA HIS A 147 11.81 11.53 14.14
C HIS A 147 12.28 10.58 13.02
N PRO A 148 13.35 10.91 12.27
CA PRO A 148 13.86 10.06 11.19
C PRO A 148 14.20 8.63 11.60
N ASP A 149 14.63 8.43 12.84
CA ASP A 149 15.03 7.11 13.35
C ASP A 149 13.88 6.11 13.47
N GLU A 150 12.63 6.57 13.41
CA GLU A 150 11.45 5.70 13.35
C GLU A 150 11.46 4.84 12.09
N ILE A 151 12.15 5.27 11.03
CA ILE A 151 12.32 4.47 9.80
C ILE A 151 13.09 3.16 10.07
N LYS A 152 13.85 3.06 11.16
CA LYS A 152 14.59 1.83 11.52
C LYS A 152 13.67 0.62 11.73
N ILE A 153 12.39 0.83 12.05
CA ILE A 153 11.40 -0.25 12.12
C ILE A 153 11.27 -1.01 10.79
N SER A 154 11.69 -0.41 9.69
CA SER A 154 11.69 -1.04 8.36
C SER A 154 12.48 -2.35 8.30
N GLU A 155 13.50 -2.53 9.15
CA GLU A 155 14.25 -3.80 9.20
C GLU A 155 13.38 -4.94 9.73
N GLN A 156 12.62 -4.69 10.81
CA GLN A 156 11.70 -5.69 11.37
C GLN A 156 10.56 -5.98 10.38
N ILE A 157 10.04 -4.94 9.73
CA ILE A 157 9.01 -5.08 8.69
C ILE A 157 9.53 -5.98 7.55
N ASN A 158 10.71 -5.70 7.02
CA ASN A 158 11.31 -6.47 5.93
C ASN A 158 11.52 -7.94 6.31
N ASN A 159 12.03 -8.21 7.51
CA ASN A 159 12.24 -9.57 8.01
C ASN A 159 10.90 -10.34 8.11
N ASN A 160 9.86 -9.70 8.63
CA ASN A 160 8.53 -10.29 8.76
C ASN A 160 7.88 -10.52 7.37
N LEU A 161 7.95 -9.53 6.47
CA LEU A 161 7.41 -9.66 5.11
C LEU A 161 8.08 -10.80 4.35
N LYS A 162 9.40 -10.90 4.42
CA LYS A 162 10.16 -11.94 3.75
C LYS A 162 9.88 -13.33 4.31
N SER A 163 9.80 -13.47 5.65
CA SER A 163 9.62 -14.77 6.31
C SER A 163 8.18 -15.27 6.26
N ILE A 164 7.18 -14.38 6.34
CA ILE A 164 5.77 -14.73 6.47
C ILE A 164 5.02 -14.62 5.14
N LEU A 165 5.28 -13.56 4.37
CA LEU A 165 4.51 -13.23 3.18
C LEU A 165 5.24 -13.48 1.86
N SER A 166 6.56 -13.72 1.87
CA SER A 166 7.39 -13.79 0.65
C SER A 166 7.21 -12.55 -0.23
N LEU A 167 7.02 -11.39 0.39
CA LEU A 167 6.73 -10.11 -0.26
C LEU A 167 7.88 -9.14 -0.02
N GLU A 168 8.19 -8.36 -1.05
CA GLU A 168 9.07 -7.19 -0.96
C GLU A 168 8.26 -5.91 -1.10
N ILE A 169 8.69 -4.85 -0.43
CA ILE A 169 8.10 -3.51 -0.49
C ILE A 169 9.19 -2.47 -0.76
N ASP A 170 8.79 -1.30 -1.27
CA ASP A 170 9.65 -0.12 -1.36
C ASP A 170 9.21 0.93 -0.35
N TYR A 171 10.15 1.44 0.44
CA TYR A 171 9.90 2.59 1.30
C TYR A 171 10.02 3.87 0.49
N PHE A 172 8.87 4.53 0.32
CA PHE A 172 8.72 5.54 -0.70
C PHE A 172 8.69 6.96 -0.15
N GLY A 173 8.31 7.14 1.09
CA GLY A 173 8.24 8.44 1.73
C GLY A 173 8.14 8.37 3.25
N PHE A 174 8.47 9.49 3.87
CA PHE A 174 8.25 9.77 5.28
C PHE A 174 7.73 11.21 5.38
N ILE A 175 6.58 11.38 6.01
CA ILE A 175 5.91 12.65 6.18
C ILE A 175 5.91 12.94 7.67
N PHE A 176 6.53 14.04 8.08
CA PHE A 176 6.55 14.46 9.46
C PHE A 176 5.17 14.92 9.93
N ASN A 177 4.89 14.68 11.21
CA ASN A 177 3.73 15.25 11.88
C ASN A 177 3.90 16.77 12.00
N ASP A 178 2.91 17.53 11.50
CA ASP A 178 2.97 18.98 11.49
C ASP A 178 1.61 19.57 11.87
N PRO A 179 1.54 20.38 12.93
CA PRO A 179 0.31 21.07 13.34
C PRO A 179 -0.30 21.96 12.25
N ALA A 180 0.52 22.49 11.32
CA ALA A 180 0.05 23.31 10.23
C ALA A 180 -0.88 22.56 9.25
N VAL A 181 -0.72 21.23 9.12
CA VAL A 181 -1.65 20.38 8.36
C VAL A 181 -3.05 20.46 8.96
N ARG A 182 -3.14 20.32 10.28
CA ARG A 182 -4.43 20.44 10.98
C ARG A 182 -5.03 21.84 10.89
N GLN A 183 -4.17 22.86 10.90
CA GLN A 183 -4.60 24.25 10.75
C GLN A 183 -5.18 24.51 9.36
N SER A 184 -4.51 24.06 8.28
CA SER A 184 -4.99 24.21 6.90
C SER A 184 -6.37 23.57 6.68
N ILE A 185 -6.62 22.42 7.32
CA ILE A 185 -7.93 21.75 7.27
C ILE A 185 -9.01 22.61 7.95
N LYS A 186 -8.72 23.18 9.12
CA LYS A 186 -9.66 24.07 9.83
C LYS A 186 -9.98 25.32 9.02
N GLU A 187 -8.96 25.87 8.35
CA GLU A 187 -9.08 27.07 7.50
C GLU A 187 -9.66 26.76 6.13
N LYS A 188 -9.85 25.47 5.81
CA LYS A 188 -10.29 25.01 4.47
C LYS A 188 -9.40 25.54 3.33
N THR A 189 -8.10 25.64 3.59
CA THR A 189 -7.11 26.09 2.62
C THR A 189 -6.25 24.92 2.15
N PRO A 190 -5.80 24.91 0.88
CA PRO A 190 -4.90 23.85 0.41
C PRO A 190 -3.54 23.97 1.10
N PHE A 191 -3.04 22.87 1.68
CA PHE A 191 -1.82 22.89 2.49
C PHE A 191 -0.58 23.30 1.68
N ILE A 192 -0.27 22.60 0.59
CA ILE A 192 0.96 22.80 -0.17
C ILE A 192 1.14 24.23 -0.70
N PRO A 193 0.14 24.86 -1.34
CA PRO A 193 0.29 26.23 -1.82
C PRO A 193 0.48 27.25 -0.70
N CYS A 194 -0.15 27.06 0.46
CA CYS A 194 -0.10 27.98 1.58
C CYS A 194 1.15 27.83 2.46
N TYR A 195 1.72 26.61 2.52
CA TYR A 195 2.85 26.29 3.39
C TYR A 195 4.07 25.79 2.59
N ARG A 196 4.46 26.49 1.53
CA ARG A 196 5.51 26.08 0.57
C ARG A 196 6.88 25.79 1.19
N LYS A 197 7.26 26.47 2.25
CA LYS A 197 8.56 26.29 2.93
C LYS A 197 8.49 25.31 4.10
N ASN A 198 7.39 24.61 4.26
CA ASN A 198 7.18 23.69 5.35
C ASN A 198 7.81 22.33 5.03
N MET A 199 8.38 21.68 6.04
CA MET A 199 9.04 20.38 5.91
C MET A 199 8.07 19.29 5.37
N THR A 200 6.81 19.31 5.80
CA THR A 200 5.78 18.38 5.30
C THR A 200 5.48 18.60 3.82
N THR A 201 5.48 19.86 3.34
CA THR A 201 5.37 20.17 1.91
C THR A 201 6.53 19.55 1.13
N GLU A 202 7.77 19.73 1.60
CA GLU A 202 8.95 19.13 0.96
C GLU A 202 8.84 17.60 0.92
N ASN A 203 8.37 16.96 1.99
CA ASN A 203 8.18 15.52 2.00
C ASN A 203 7.17 15.04 0.94
N ILE A 204 6.05 15.73 0.80
CA ILE A 204 5.01 15.39 -0.20
C ILE A 204 5.53 15.62 -1.63
N GLU A 205 6.22 16.72 -1.89
CA GLU A 205 6.83 17.02 -3.19
C GLU A 205 7.85 15.94 -3.58
N ARG A 206 8.69 15.51 -2.63
CA ARG A 206 9.63 14.40 -2.84
C ARG A 206 8.96 13.08 -3.16
N ILE A 207 7.82 12.79 -2.54
CA ILE A 207 7.03 11.60 -2.89
C ILE A 207 6.52 11.72 -4.33
N ALA A 208 6.01 12.89 -4.72
CA ALA A 208 5.56 13.13 -6.09
C ALA A 208 6.70 12.98 -7.12
N GLU A 209 7.88 13.56 -6.86
CA GLU A 209 9.06 13.37 -7.70
C GLU A 209 9.45 11.90 -7.86
N ARG A 210 9.38 11.13 -6.77
CA ARG A 210 9.66 9.69 -6.80
C ARG A 210 8.62 8.92 -7.61
N ILE A 211 7.35 9.32 -7.56
CA ILE A 211 6.30 8.73 -8.39
C ILE A 211 6.68 8.88 -9.87
N VAL A 212 7.01 10.07 -10.29
CA VAL A 212 7.39 10.34 -11.69
C VAL A 212 8.63 9.55 -12.09
N LYS A 213 9.65 9.50 -11.24
CA LYS A 213 10.97 8.93 -11.58
C LYS A 213 11.04 7.40 -11.47
N TYR A 214 10.34 6.81 -10.49
CA TYR A 214 10.54 5.40 -10.11
C TYR A 214 9.28 4.55 -10.19
N TRP A 215 8.19 5.02 -10.86
CA TRP A 215 6.93 4.28 -10.87
C TRP A 215 7.08 2.82 -11.29
N ASN A 216 7.84 2.52 -12.31
CA ASN A 216 8.01 1.18 -12.86
C ASN A 216 9.32 0.50 -12.45
N LYS A 217 10.06 1.07 -11.49
CA LYS A 217 11.37 0.56 -11.08
C LYS A 217 11.39 0.23 -9.59
N PRO A 218 11.97 -0.90 -9.18
CA PRO A 218 12.25 -1.16 -7.78
C PRO A 218 13.29 -0.15 -7.26
N ILE A 219 13.25 0.12 -5.97
CA ILE A 219 14.24 0.99 -5.31
C ILE A 219 15.12 0.14 -4.43
N ASP A 220 16.35 -0.12 -4.88
CA ASP A 220 17.33 -0.86 -4.10
C ASP A 220 17.66 -0.12 -2.80
N ASN A 221 17.71 -0.87 -1.69
CA ASN A 221 17.97 -0.33 -0.36
C ASN A 221 17.05 0.86 0.00
N SER A 222 15.76 0.77 -0.37
CA SER A 222 14.80 1.87 -0.24
C SER A 222 14.69 2.40 1.19
N SER A 223 14.76 1.55 2.21
CA SER A 223 14.70 1.94 3.63
C SER A 223 15.91 2.79 4.04
N LEU A 224 17.12 2.36 3.68
CA LEU A 224 18.34 3.10 4.00
C LEU A 224 18.41 4.44 3.27
N ARG A 225 18.03 4.45 2.00
CA ARG A 225 17.95 5.70 1.21
C ARG A 225 16.91 6.66 1.79
N LEU A 226 15.77 6.15 2.23
CA LEU A 226 14.75 6.95 2.88
C LEU A 226 15.27 7.53 4.19
N LEU A 227 15.88 6.72 5.06
CA LEU A 227 16.44 7.15 6.34
C LEU A 227 17.47 8.27 6.16
N ASN A 228 18.45 8.08 5.27
CA ASN A 228 19.51 9.05 5.03
C ASN A 228 18.98 10.38 4.49
N HIS A 229 17.97 10.29 3.60
CA HIS A 229 17.33 11.50 3.06
C HIS A 229 16.51 12.23 4.12
N THR A 230 15.69 11.49 4.88
CA THR A 230 14.82 12.08 5.91
C THR A 230 15.63 12.75 7.02
N ARG A 231 16.79 12.17 7.40
CA ARG A 231 17.72 12.82 8.34
C ARG A 231 18.23 14.17 7.85
N LYS A 232 18.65 14.25 6.58
CA LYS A 232 19.09 15.52 5.99
C LYS A 232 18.00 16.59 6.00
N VAL A 233 16.76 16.21 5.65
CA VAL A 233 15.63 17.14 5.70
C VAL A 233 15.37 17.60 7.13
N TYR A 234 15.40 16.70 8.08
CA TYR A 234 15.19 16.99 9.50
C TYR A 234 16.27 17.93 10.06
N GLU A 235 17.53 17.66 9.77
CA GLU A 235 18.67 18.48 10.20
C GLU A 235 18.60 19.89 9.61
N ASN A 236 18.26 20.01 8.34
CA ASN A 236 18.13 21.32 7.67
C ASN A 236 17.01 22.21 8.25
N HIS A 237 15.95 21.60 8.80
CA HIS A 237 14.83 22.35 9.38
C HIS A 237 14.98 22.60 10.88
N ASN A 238 15.77 21.79 11.61
CA ASN A 238 15.92 21.91 13.07
C ASN A 238 17.32 22.35 13.50
N GLY A 239 18.27 22.55 12.58
CA GLY A 239 19.66 22.92 12.84
C GLY A 239 20.00 24.39 12.58
N GLY A 240 18.96 25.24 12.38
CA GLY A 240 19.10 26.67 12.14
C GLY A 240 18.82 27.54 13.39
#